data_f47041283346472978850a6373d04f6b
#
_entry.id   f47041283346472978850a6373d04f6b
#
_cell.length_a   1.000
_cell.length_b   1.000
_cell.length_c   1.000
_cell.angle_alpha   90.00
_cell.angle_beta   90.00
_cell.angle_gamma   90.00
#
_symmetry.space_group_name_H-M   'P 1'
#
loop_
_entity.id
_entity.type
_entity.pdbx_description
1 polymer ?
#
loop_
_entity_poly.entity_id
_entity_poly.type
_entity_poly.pdbx_seq_one_letter_code
_entity_poly.pdbx_strand_id
1 'polypeptide(L)'
;GASVDDVFVIVLFSAFTSLAQGKEISVISFVNIPVSILLGAVIGMVLGYALASYFQRVGVRDAVKLLVFLSVSFLLTAAEGSLHTGITFSGLIAVMFMGIGLQRKKMDSAKMLSGKFNQMWVFAEVMLFTLVGASVDISYVSSAGLAAVILIFAVLVFRMLGVCLCMAGTKLNWKERIFCMLAYMPKATVQAAIGGLPMAMG
;
A
#
# COMPACT_ATOMS: atom_id res chain seq x y z
N GLY A 1 8.76 0.00 6.32
CA GLY A 1 7.72 0.59 7.20
C GLY A 1 6.54 1.13 6.40
N ALA A 2 6.75 2.01 5.43
CA ALA A 2 5.67 2.68 4.70
C ALA A 2 4.72 1.72 3.98
N SER A 3 5.22 0.68 3.33
CA SER A 3 4.39 -0.28 2.58
C SER A 3 3.45 -1.11 3.46
N VAL A 4 3.84 -1.41 4.70
CA VAL A 4 2.99 -2.15 5.64
C VAL A 4 1.85 -1.26 6.14
N ASP A 5 2.15 0.01 6.40
CA ASP A 5 1.16 1.00 6.81
C ASP A 5 0.10 1.23 5.70
N ASP A 6 0.52 1.31 4.44
CA ASP A 6 -0.40 1.45 3.30
C ASP A 6 -1.39 0.28 3.19
N VAL A 7 -0.92 -0.95 3.43
CA VAL A 7 -1.80 -2.13 3.45
C VAL A 7 -2.79 -2.05 4.60
N PHE A 8 -2.36 -1.66 5.81
CA PHE A 8 -3.28 -1.47 6.93
C PHE A 8 -4.35 -0.42 6.63
N VAL A 9 -3.97 0.69 6.01
CA VAL A 9 -4.92 1.74 5.62
C VAL A 9 -5.96 1.21 4.64
N ILE A 10 -5.55 0.48 3.60
CA ILE A 10 -6.49 -0.08 2.60
C ILE A 10 -7.43 -1.09 3.25
N VAL A 11 -6.93 -1.96 4.11
CA VAL A 11 -7.75 -2.97 4.79
C VAL A 11 -8.76 -2.33 5.75
N LEU A 12 -8.33 -1.36 6.56
CA LEU A 12 -9.22 -0.63 7.45
C LEU A 12 -10.27 0.16 6.67
N PHE A 13 -9.86 0.83 5.58
CA PHE A 13 -10.77 1.55 4.71
C PHE A 13 -11.83 0.62 4.11
N SER A 14 -11.44 -0.56 3.62
CA SER A 14 -12.38 -1.56 3.09
C SER A 14 -13.35 -2.07 4.16
N ALA A 15 -12.88 -2.24 5.41
CA ALA A 15 -13.72 -2.64 6.53
C ALA A 15 -14.75 -1.55 6.87
N PHE A 16 -14.33 -0.28 6.95
CA PHE A 16 -15.23 0.83 7.26
C PHE A 16 -16.22 1.12 6.13
N THR A 17 -15.81 0.99 4.87
CA THR A 17 -16.74 1.12 3.73
C THR A 17 -17.78 0.01 3.70
N SER A 18 -17.40 -1.22 4.05
CA SER A 18 -18.38 -2.33 4.19
C SER A 18 -19.38 -2.07 5.31
N LEU A 19 -18.94 -1.48 6.42
CA LEU A 19 -19.78 -1.02 7.53
C LEU A 19 -20.78 0.06 7.07
N ALA A 20 -20.30 1.07 6.38
CA ALA A 20 -21.12 2.16 5.88
C ALA A 20 -22.20 1.68 4.90
N GLN A 21 -21.94 0.58 4.17
CA GLN A 21 -22.90 -0.09 3.29
C GLN A 21 -23.92 -1.00 4.05
N GLY A 22 -23.91 -0.99 5.40
CA GLY A 22 -24.82 -1.77 6.21
C GLY A 22 -24.54 -3.28 6.22
N LYS A 23 -23.34 -3.70 5.77
CA LYS A 23 -22.91 -5.10 5.88
C LYS A 23 -22.48 -5.37 7.32
N GLU A 24 -23.00 -6.45 7.91
CA GLU A 24 -22.57 -6.86 9.26
C GLU A 24 -21.08 -7.15 9.28
N ILE A 25 -20.38 -6.51 10.22
CA ILE A 25 -19.00 -6.87 10.49
C ILE A 25 -19.01 -8.22 11.19
N SER A 26 -18.76 -9.26 10.44
CA SER A 26 -18.43 -10.56 11.03
C SER A 26 -17.07 -10.45 11.75
N VAL A 27 -16.99 -10.98 12.96
CA VAL A 27 -15.69 -11.15 13.67
C VAL A 27 -14.69 -11.90 12.78
N ILE A 28 -15.20 -12.75 11.89
CA ILE A 28 -14.43 -13.46 10.86
C ILE A 28 -13.70 -12.49 9.92
N SER A 29 -14.28 -11.32 9.61
CA SER A 29 -13.62 -10.32 8.76
C SER A 29 -12.35 -9.76 9.41
N PHE A 30 -12.34 -9.57 10.73
CA PHE A 30 -11.14 -9.14 11.45
C PHE A 30 -10.06 -10.24 11.52
N VAL A 31 -10.45 -11.50 11.62
CA VAL A 31 -9.52 -12.64 11.58
C VAL A 31 -8.96 -12.85 10.17
N ASN A 32 -9.75 -12.56 9.14
CA ASN A 32 -9.29 -12.66 7.75
C ASN A 32 -8.19 -11.63 7.40
N ILE A 33 -8.09 -10.49 8.11
CA ILE A 33 -7.04 -9.51 7.87
C ILE A 33 -5.64 -10.10 8.09
N PRO A 34 -5.27 -10.60 9.29
CA PRO A 34 -3.96 -11.20 9.47
C PRO A 34 -3.75 -12.45 8.60
N VAL A 35 -4.79 -13.21 8.33
CA VAL A 35 -4.71 -14.40 7.45
C VAL A 35 -4.39 -13.97 6.01
N SER A 36 -5.04 -12.95 5.48
CA SER A 36 -4.79 -12.45 4.12
C SER A 36 -3.37 -11.86 3.98
N ILE A 37 -2.87 -11.23 5.03
CA ILE A 37 -1.48 -10.72 5.10
C ILE A 37 -0.49 -11.89 5.04
N LEU A 38 -0.70 -12.92 5.87
CA LEU A 38 0.19 -14.09 5.92
C LEU A 38 0.17 -14.87 4.60
N LEU A 39 -1.00 -15.11 4.03
CA LEU A 39 -1.14 -15.78 2.73
C LEU A 39 -0.47 -14.97 1.62
N GLY A 40 -0.69 -13.67 1.57
CA GLY A 40 -0.03 -12.78 0.62
C GLY A 40 1.49 -12.87 0.76
N ALA A 41 2.01 -12.84 1.99
CA ALA A 41 3.44 -12.95 2.25
C ALA A 41 4.03 -14.30 1.76
N VAL A 42 3.36 -15.41 2.04
CA VAL A 42 3.81 -16.74 1.60
C VAL A 42 3.77 -16.87 0.08
N ILE A 43 2.64 -16.51 -0.55
CA ILE A 43 2.49 -16.56 -2.01
C ILE A 43 3.54 -15.68 -2.69
N GLY A 44 3.70 -14.44 -2.22
CA GLY A 44 4.69 -13.51 -2.75
C GLY A 44 6.11 -14.03 -2.63
N MET A 45 6.47 -14.56 -1.46
CA MET A 45 7.81 -15.12 -1.24
C MET A 45 8.11 -16.28 -2.19
N VAL A 46 7.17 -17.23 -2.33
CA VAL A 46 7.31 -18.38 -3.24
C VAL A 46 7.48 -17.91 -4.69
N LEU A 47 6.65 -16.97 -5.14
CA LEU A 47 6.75 -16.40 -6.49
C LEU A 47 8.05 -15.64 -6.70
N GLY A 48 8.53 -14.90 -5.69
CA GLY A 48 9.82 -14.20 -5.75
C GLY A 48 10.99 -15.16 -5.92
N TYR A 49 11.01 -16.26 -5.19
CA TYR A 49 12.00 -17.32 -5.36
C TYR A 49 11.89 -18.03 -6.73
N ALA A 50 10.67 -18.28 -7.21
CA ALA A 50 10.43 -18.88 -8.52
C ALA A 50 10.95 -17.98 -9.66
N LEU A 51 10.61 -16.68 -9.61
CA LEU A 51 11.10 -15.69 -10.58
C LEU A 51 12.62 -15.55 -10.55
N ALA A 52 13.22 -15.52 -9.34
CA ALA A 52 14.67 -15.50 -9.22
C ALA A 52 15.32 -16.70 -9.88
N SER A 53 14.75 -17.91 -9.67
CA SER A 53 15.22 -19.14 -10.31
C SER A 53 15.08 -19.10 -11.82
N TYR A 54 13.94 -18.62 -12.30
CA TYR A 54 13.68 -18.46 -13.74
C TYR A 54 14.69 -17.52 -14.40
N PHE A 55 14.92 -16.34 -13.80
CA PHE A 55 15.89 -15.35 -14.29
C PHE A 55 17.34 -15.83 -14.25
N GLN A 56 17.66 -16.78 -13.38
CA GLN A 56 18.97 -17.42 -13.35
C GLN A 56 19.17 -18.43 -14.49
N ARG A 57 18.13 -19.24 -14.76
CA ARG A 57 18.22 -20.33 -15.73
C ARG A 57 18.17 -19.87 -17.18
N VAL A 58 17.36 -18.87 -17.48
CA VAL A 58 17.03 -18.48 -18.87
C VAL A 58 17.90 -17.32 -19.38
N GLY A 59 18.69 -16.63 -18.52
CA GLY A 59 19.53 -15.53 -18.96
C GLY A 59 18.77 -14.38 -19.63
N VAL A 60 17.58 -14.07 -19.15
CA VAL A 60 16.61 -13.16 -19.76
C VAL A 60 17.11 -11.72 -19.76
N ARG A 61 16.83 -10.97 -20.83
CA ARG A 61 17.13 -9.53 -20.95
C ARG A 61 16.40 -8.74 -19.85
N ASP A 62 17.02 -7.66 -19.38
CA ASP A 62 16.50 -6.86 -18.26
C ASP A 62 15.11 -6.25 -18.50
N ALA A 63 14.80 -5.89 -19.75
CA ALA A 63 13.46 -5.41 -20.10
C ALA A 63 12.40 -6.52 -19.93
N VAL A 64 12.72 -7.76 -20.27
CA VAL A 64 11.81 -8.89 -20.10
C VAL A 64 11.61 -9.23 -18.63
N LYS A 65 12.67 -9.14 -17.81
CA LYS A 65 12.56 -9.32 -16.35
C LYS A 65 11.58 -8.29 -15.74
N LEU A 66 11.66 -7.03 -16.18
CA LEU A 66 10.77 -5.97 -15.75
C LEU A 66 9.31 -6.26 -16.13
N LEU A 67 9.06 -6.64 -17.41
CA LEU A 67 7.72 -6.94 -17.90
C LEU A 67 7.11 -8.16 -17.19
N VAL A 68 7.88 -9.22 -17.00
CA VAL A 68 7.42 -10.42 -16.29
C VAL A 68 7.08 -10.10 -14.84
N PHE A 69 7.95 -9.34 -14.14
CA PHE A 69 7.69 -8.96 -12.75
C PHE A 69 6.42 -8.09 -12.65
N LEU A 70 6.26 -7.12 -13.56
CA LEU A 70 5.10 -6.24 -13.61
C LEU A 70 3.81 -7.04 -13.92
N SER A 71 3.86 -7.93 -14.91
CA SER A 71 2.72 -8.78 -15.28
C SER A 71 2.26 -9.67 -14.13
N VAL A 72 3.20 -10.32 -13.43
CA VAL A 72 2.89 -11.13 -12.25
C VAL A 72 2.31 -10.26 -11.12
N SER A 73 2.81 -9.03 -10.93
CA SER A 73 2.27 -8.10 -9.95
C SER A 73 0.81 -7.72 -10.25
N PHE A 74 0.48 -7.43 -11.51
CA PHE A 74 -0.90 -7.16 -11.92
C PHE A 74 -1.80 -8.39 -11.79
N LEU A 75 -1.31 -9.57 -12.13
CA LEU A 75 -2.06 -10.81 -11.95
C LEU A 75 -2.38 -11.09 -10.48
N LEU A 76 -1.43 -10.82 -9.57
CA LEU A 76 -1.64 -10.97 -8.13
C LEU A 76 -2.71 -10.01 -7.61
N THR A 77 -2.67 -8.74 -8.01
CA THR A 77 -3.67 -7.75 -7.59
C THR A 77 -5.04 -8.02 -8.21
N ALA A 78 -5.10 -8.48 -9.47
CA ALA A 78 -6.35 -8.87 -10.12
C ALA A 78 -6.96 -10.14 -9.49
N ALA A 79 -6.13 -11.11 -9.11
CA ALA A 79 -6.56 -12.33 -8.45
C ALA A 79 -7.17 -12.07 -7.05
N GLU A 80 -6.65 -11.07 -6.31
CA GLU A 80 -7.24 -10.62 -5.03
C GLU A 80 -8.72 -10.24 -5.22
N GLY A 81 -9.03 -9.44 -6.25
CA GLY A 81 -10.39 -9.00 -6.55
C GLY A 81 -11.32 -10.09 -7.09
N SER A 82 -10.77 -11.15 -7.67
CA SER A 82 -11.54 -12.22 -8.33
C SER A 82 -11.87 -13.40 -7.41
N LEU A 83 -11.13 -13.58 -6.32
CA LEU A 83 -11.32 -14.67 -5.37
C LEU A 83 -12.40 -14.31 -4.35
N HIS A 84 -13.66 -14.58 -4.68
CA HIS A 84 -14.80 -14.47 -3.75
C HIS A 84 -14.93 -15.69 -2.81
N THR A 85 -13.96 -16.55 -2.75
CA THR A 85 -13.87 -17.65 -1.79
C THR A 85 -13.52 -17.08 -0.42
N GLY A 86 -14.14 -17.55 0.65
CA GLY A 86 -14.05 -17.00 2.01
C GLY A 86 -12.65 -16.77 2.61
N ILE A 87 -11.59 -17.11 1.89
CA ILE A 87 -10.18 -16.84 2.23
C ILE A 87 -9.60 -15.94 1.14
N THR A 88 -9.38 -14.68 1.49
CA THR A 88 -8.73 -13.70 0.62
C THR A 88 -7.25 -13.58 0.96
N PHE A 89 -6.41 -13.31 -0.03
CA PHE A 89 -5.01 -12.93 0.21
C PHE A 89 -4.79 -11.47 -0.24
N SER A 90 -3.87 -10.77 0.39
CA SER A 90 -3.52 -9.41 -0.04
C SER A 90 -2.51 -9.43 -1.19
N GLY A 91 -2.95 -9.00 -2.37
CA GLY A 91 -2.12 -8.89 -3.58
C GLY A 91 -0.97 -7.91 -3.41
N LEU A 92 -1.20 -6.78 -2.73
CA LEU A 92 -0.14 -5.79 -2.47
C LEU A 92 0.97 -6.36 -1.58
N ILE A 93 0.60 -7.10 -0.53
CA ILE A 93 1.58 -7.80 0.31
C ILE A 93 2.30 -8.88 -0.50
N ALA A 94 1.59 -9.62 -1.34
CA ALA A 94 2.21 -10.63 -2.19
C ALA A 94 3.25 -10.01 -3.13
N VAL A 95 2.96 -8.87 -3.76
CA VAL A 95 3.93 -8.14 -4.60
C VAL A 95 5.13 -7.67 -3.79
N MET A 96 4.93 -7.13 -2.59
CA MET A 96 6.01 -6.71 -1.71
C MET A 96 6.93 -7.89 -1.34
N PHE A 97 6.35 -9.01 -0.90
CA PHE A 97 7.13 -10.19 -0.54
C PHE A 97 7.76 -10.89 -1.74
N MET A 98 7.16 -10.78 -2.93
CA MET A 98 7.77 -11.23 -4.19
C MET A 98 9.07 -10.44 -4.46
N GLY A 99 9.08 -9.14 -4.24
CA GLY A 99 10.29 -8.32 -4.32
C GLY A 99 11.35 -8.74 -3.29
N ILE A 100 10.96 -9.00 -2.05
CA ILE A 100 11.85 -9.50 -0.98
C ILE A 100 12.42 -10.88 -1.34
N GLY A 101 11.59 -11.80 -1.86
CA GLY A 101 12.01 -13.13 -2.28
C GLY A 101 13.04 -13.08 -3.41
N LEU A 102 12.80 -12.21 -4.41
CA LEU A 102 13.75 -11.95 -5.49
C LEU A 102 15.06 -11.39 -4.96
N GLN A 103 15.01 -10.40 -4.05
CA GLN A 103 16.17 -9.76 -3.45
C GLN A 103 17.03 -10.76 -2.68
N ARG A 104 16.43 -11.63 -1.88
CA ARG A 104 17.15 -12.63 -1.09
C ARG A 104 17.91 -13.63 -1.95
N LYS A 105 17.38 -14.00 -3.10
CA LYS A 105 17.97 -15.01 -3.97
C LYS A 105 18.87 -14.42 -5.07
N LYS A 106 18.54 -13.22 -5.58
CA LYS A 106 19.30 -12.55 -6.66
C LYS A 106 19.31 -11.03 -6.48
N MET A 107 20.22 -10.56 -5.64
CA MET A 107 20.37 -9.13 -5.28
C MET A 107 20.56 -8.23 -6.50
N ASP A 108 21.36 -8.66 -7.51
CA ASP A 108 21.67 -7.83 -8.68
C ASP A 108 20.44 -7.57 -9.55
N SER A 109 19.61 -8.62 -9.78
CA SER A 109 18.34 -8.46 -10.50
C SER A 109 17.36 -7.60 -9.73
N ALA A 110 17.31 -7.72 -8.41
CA ALA A 110 16.45 -6.90 -7.57
C ALA A 110 16.88 -5.43 -7.59
N LYS A 111 18.18 -5.13 -7.50
CA LYS A 111 18.71 -3.76 -7.60
C LYS A 111 18.42 -3.13 -8.96
N MET A 112 18.65 -3.87 -10.03
CA MET A 112 18.35 -3.41 -11.39
C MET A 112 16.86 -3.10 -11.56
N LEU A 113 15.98 -4.02 -11.14
CA LEU A 113 14.52 -3.82 -11.20
C LEU A 113 14.09 -2.64 -10.34
N SER A 114 14.61 -2.51 -9.12
CA SER A 114 14.33 -1.38 -8.23
C SER A 114 14.65 -0.04 -8.88
N GLY A 115 15.80 0.08 -9.57
CA GLY A 115 16.17 1.29 -10.30
C GLY A 115 15.19 1.63 -11.42
N LYS A 116 14.76 0.62 -12.21
CA LYS A 116 13.80 0.83 -13.29
C LYS A 116 12.40 1.16 -12.77
N PHE A 117 11.94 0.49 -11.72
CA PHE A 117 10.67 0.80 -11.08
C PHE A 117 10.66 2.20 -10.44
N ASN A 118 11.79 2.65 -9.88
CA ASN A 118 11.88 4.00 -9.35
C ASN A 118 11.71 5.08 -10.44
N GLN A 119 12.23 4.85 -11.64
CA GLN A 119 12.01 5.74 -12.78
C GLN A 119 10.54 5.74 -13.24
N MET A 120 9.92 4.55 -13.30
CA MET A 120 8.49 4.43 -13.62
C MET A 120 7.61 5.07 -12.55
N TRP A 121 8.02 4.99 -11.28
CA TRP A 121 7.30 5.59 -10.17
C TRP A 121 7.15 7.10 -10.32
N VAL A 122 8.22 7.80 -10.70
CA VAL A 122 8.17 9.26 -10.90
C VAL A 122 7.09 9.65 -11.92
N PHE A 123 7.01 8.92 -13.03
CA PHE A 123 5.97 9.16 -14.03
C PHE A 123 4.57 8.83 -13.48
N ALA A 124 4.42 7.67 -12.83
CA ALA A 124 3.16 7.22 -12.26
C ALA A 124 2.66 8.17 -11.16
N GLU A 125 3.55 8.70 -10.34
CA GLU A 125 3.24 9.66 -9.29
C GLU A 125 2.71 10.99 -9.86
N VAL A 126 3.35 11.51 -10.88
CA VAL A 126 2.88 12.74 -11.58
C VAL A 126 1.49 12.51 -12.18
N MET A 127 1.28 11.37 -12.85
CA MET A 127 -0.02 11.03 -13.44
C MET A 127 -1.10 10.88 -12.35
N LEU A 128 -0.78 10.19 -11.25
CA LEU A 128 -1.71 10.00 -10.13
C LEU A 128 -2.16 11.35 -9.56
N PHE A 129 -1.23 12.20 -9.17
CA PHE A 129 -1.58 13.48 -8.56
C PHE A 129 -2.27 14.44 -9.53
N THR A 130 -1.92 14.41 -10.82
CA THR A 130 -2.60 15.21 -11.84
C THR A 130 -4.04 14.74 -12.02
N LEU A 131 -4.28 13.44 -12.14
CA LEU A 131 -5.62 12.88 -12.31
C LEU A 131 -6.49 13.11 -11.06
N VAL A 132 -5.93 12.87 -9.88
CA VAL A 132 -6.65 13.13 -8.61
C VAL A 132 -6.95 14.62 -8.48
N GLY A 133 -5.99 15.49 -8.75
CA GLY A 133 -6.21 16.94 -8.71
C GLY A 133 -7.29 17.41 -9.69
N ALA A 134 -7.32 16.82 -10.89
CA ALA A 134 -8.34 17.13 -11.90
C ALA A 134 -9.75 16.61 -11.53
N SER A 135 -9.82 15.54 -10.73
CA SER A 135 -11.09 14.95 -10.28
C SER A 135 -11.69 15.62 -9.03
N VAL A 136 -10.92 16.47 -8.35
CA VAL A 136 -11.41 17.19 -7.16
C VAL A 136 -12.40 18.28 -7.57
N ASP A 137 -13.63 18.16 -7.07
CA ASP A 137 -14.64 19.20 -7.21
C ASP A 137 -14.50 20.22 -6.07
N ILE A 138 -14.07 21.43 -6.44
CA ILE A 138 -13.82 22.55 -5.51
C ILE A 138 -15.12 22.99 -4.80
N SER A 139 -16.29 22.72 -5.36
CA SER A 139 -17.56 23.09 -4.74
C SER A 139 -17.81 22.38 -3.42
N TYR A 140 -17.33 21.15 -3.28
CA TYR A 140 -17.42 20.41 -2.02
C TYR A 140 -16.52 20.97 -0.92
N VAL A 141 -15.42 21.62 -1.29
CA VAL A 141 -14.53 22.27 -0.29
C VAL A 141 -15.26 23.40 0.43
N SER A 142 -16.11 24.13 -0.28
CA SER A 142 -16.89 25.23 0.34
C SER A 142 -18.02 24.70 1.22
N SER A 143 -18.61 23.55 0.91
CA SER A 143 -19.69 22.94 1.68
C SER A 143 -19.20 22.12 2.89
N ALA A 144 -18.07 21.42 2.77
CA ALA A 144 -17.44 20.69 3.86
C ALA A 144 -16.75 21.61 4.87
N GLY A 145 -16.30 22.78 4.43
CA GLY A 145 -15.90 23.92 5.22
C GLY A 145 -14.99 23.63 6.40
N LEU A 146 -15.28 24.31 7.50
CA LEU A 146 -14.50 24.28 8.75
C LEU A 146 -14.44 22.87 9.38
N ALA A 147 -15.50 22.05 9.22
CA ALA A 147 -15.56 20.71 9.77
C ALA A 147 -14.49 19.78 9.19
N ALA A 148 -14.24 19.83 7.86
CA ALA A 148 -13.20 19.06 7.22
C ALA A 148 -11.79 19.49 7.71
N VAL A 149 -11.57 20.77 7.86
CA VAL A 149 -10.30 21.30 8.38
C VAL A 149 -10.04 20.81 9.81
N ILE A 150 -11.04 20.93 10.68
CA ILE A 150 -10.94 20.44 12.08
C ILE A 150 -10.66 18.92 12.10
N LEU A 151 -11.35 18.15 11.27
CA LEU A 151 -11.15 16.71 11.18
C LEU A 151 -9.72 16.37 10.76
N ILE A 152 -9.18 17.04 9.73
CA ILE A 152 -7.80 16.85 9.28
C ILE A 152 -6.81 17.13 10.40
N PHE A 153 -6.94 18.26 11.09
CA PHE A 153 -6.07 18.60 12.22
C PHE A 153 -6.18 17.60 13.37
N ALA A 154 -7.38 17.17 13.72
CA ALA A 154 -7.58 16.15 14.75
C ALA A 154 -6.87 14.84 14.38
N VAL A 155 -7.05 14.35 13.14
CA VAL A 155 -6.39 13.14 12.64
C VAL A 155 -4.86 13.29 12.68
N LEU A 156 -4.32 14.45 12.29
CA LEU A 156 -2.87 14.71 12.34
C LEU A 156 -2.33 14.65 13.77
N VAL A 157 -3.05 15.20 14.76
CA VAL A 157 -2.65 15.12 16.18
C VAL A 157 -2.62 13.67 16.66
N PHE A 158 -3.67 12.89 16.40
CA PHE A 158 -3.69 11.46 16.75
C PHE A 158 -2.57 10.68 16.08
N ARG A 159 -2.26 11.00 14.84
CA ARG A 159 -1.15 10.40 14.10
C ARG A 159 0.20 10.72 14.74
N MET A 160 0.44 11.99 15.08
CA MET A 160 1.67 12.40 15.77
C MET A 160 1.83 11.70 17.12
N LEU A 161 0.73 11.55 17.87
CA LEU A 161 0.72 10.78 19.12
C LEU A 161 1.06 9.32 18.89
N GLY A 162 0.49 8.68 17.84
CA GLY A 162 0.80 7.31 17.48
C GLY A 162 2.28 7.11 17.17
N VAL A 163 2.87 7.99 16.36
CA VAL A 163 4.31 7.95 16.05
C VAL A 163 5.15 8.17 17.30
N CYS A 164 4.75 9.11 18.18
CA CYS A 164 5.43 9.35 19.45
C CYS A 164 5.42 8.12 20.36
N LEU A 165 4.28 7.41 20.45
CA LEU A 165 4.15 6.19 21.23
C LEU A 165 5.01 5.07 20.65
N CYS A 166 5.07 4.91 19.33
CA CYS A 166 5.94 3.92 18.69
C CYS A 166 7.43 4.15 18.96
N MET A 167 7.81 5.40 19.20
CA MET A 167 9.19 5.74 19.55
C MET A 167 9.47 5.72 21.06
N ALA A 168 8.45 5.43 21.88
CA ALA A 168 8.63 5.23 23.31
C ALA A 168 9.56 4.04 23.56
N GLY A 169 10.59 4.24 24.36
CA GLY A 169 11.63 3.21 24.61
C GLY A 169 12.80 3.18 23.63
N THR A 170 12.79 4.01 22.57
CA THR A 170 13.97 4.18 21.70
C THR A 170 14.98 5.17 22.34
N LYS A 171 16.27 4.99 21.98
CA LYS A 171 17.35 5.87 22.43
C LYS A 171 17.40 7.22 21.68
N LEU A 172 16.34 7.59 20.97
CA LEU A 172 16.25 8.82 20.20
C LEU A 172 16.11 10.03 21.11
N ASN A 173 16.83 11.10 20.79
CA ASN A 173 16.71 12.40 21.47
C ASN A 173 15.36 13.07 21.13
N TRP A 174 14.89 13.98 21.95
CA TRP A 174 13.60 14.65 21.76
C TRP A 174 13.49 15.37 20.39
N LYS A 175 14.58 15.98 19.93
CA LYS A 175 14.65 16.63 18.61
C LYS A 175 14.46 15.63 17.46
N GLU A 176 15.06 14.45 17.56
CA GLU A 176 14.94 13.37 16.59
C GLU A 176 13.52 12.79 16.58
N ARG A 177 12.88 12.69 17.75
CA ARG A 177 11.48 12.25 17.85
C ARG A 177 10.54 13.23 17.17
N ILE A 178 10.71 14.55 17.40
CA ILE A 178 9.92 15.57 16.71
C ILE A 178 10.14 15.50 15.20
N PHE A 179 11.39 15.34 14.76
CA PHE A 179 11.69 15.17 13.35
C PHE A 179 10.97 13.96 12.75
N CYS A 180 10.99 12.81 13.42
CA CYS A 180 10.27 11.63 12.98
C CYS A 180 8.75 11.85 12.94
N MET A 181 8.16 12.51 13.95
CA MET A 181 6.74 12.85 13.96
C MET A 181 6.36 13.72 12.75
N LEU A 182 7.17 14.75 12.46
CA LEU A 182 6.96 15.63 11.31
C LEU A 182 7.19 14.92 9.97
N ALA A 183 8.23 14.10 9.86
CA ALA A 183 8.55 13.35 8.65
C ALA A 183 7.49 12.28 8.30
N TYR A 184 6.81 11.74 9.30
CA TYR A 184 5.70 10.79 9.10
C TYR A 184 4.33 11.47 8.94
N MET A 185 4.26 12.80 9.03
CA MET A 185 3.01 13.54 8.87
C MET A 185 2.45 13.48 7.44
N PRO A 186 3.23 13.72 6.36
CA PRO A 186 2.70 13.67 5.00
C PRO A 186 2.47 12.21 4.58
N LYS A 187 1.24 11.93 4.16
CA LYS A 187 0.86 10.72 3.41
C LYS A 187 -0.18 11.11 2.39
N ALA A 188 0.12 10.90 1.13
CA ALA A 188 -0.74 11.39 0.07
C ALA A 188 -1.10 10.32 -0.96
N THR A 189 -0.17 9.42 -1.33
CA THR A 189 -0.34 8.54 -2.48
C THR A 189 -1.48 7.55 -2.33
N VAL A 190 -1.55 6.82 -1.20
CA VAL A 190 -2.63 5.84 -0.97
C VAL A 190 -3.96 6.56 -0.73
N GLN A 191 -3.97 7.62 0.06
CA GLN A 191 -5.17 8.41 0.31
C GLN A 191 -5.71 9.04 -0.98
N ALA A 192 -4.85 9.50 -1.88
CA ALA A 192 -5.24 9.98 -3.20
C ALA A 192 -5.86 8.87 -4.04
N ALA A 193 -5.26 7.67 -4.03
CA ALA A 193 -5.76 6.55 -4.83
C ALA A 193 -7.12 6.03 -4.35
N ILE A 194 -7.36 5.98 -3.02
CA ILE A 194 -8.61 5.45 -2.46
C ILE A 194 -9.66 6.52 -2.17
N GLY A 195 -9.28 7.80 -2.16
CA GLY A 195 -10.17 8.90 -1.76
C GLY A 195 -11.40 9.08 -2.65
N GLY A 196 -11.33 8.66 -3.91
CA GLY A 196 -12.48 8.69 -4.84
C GLY A 196 -13.43 7.50 -4.72
N LEU A 197 -13.04 6.42 -4.03
CA LEU A 197 -13.85 5.21 -3.94
C LEU A 197 -15.20 5.41 -3.23
N PRO A 198 -15.32 6.16 -2.12
CA PRO A 198 -16.61 6.39 -1.48
C PRO A 198 -17.62 7.08 -2.39
N MET A 199 -17.17 8.02 -3.24
CA MET A 199 -18.04 8.69 -4.22
C MET A 199 -18.48 7.75 -5.33
N ALA A 200 -17.66 6.79 -5.72
CA ALA A 200 -18.01 5.78 -6.73
C ALA A 200 -18.97 4.71 -6.20
N MET A 201 -19.10 4.58 -4.90
CA MET A 201 -19.99 3.61 -4.24
C MET A 201 -21.39 4.17 -3.92
N GLY A 202 -21.61 5.49 -4.07
CA GLY A 202 -22.89 6.20 -3.85
C GLY A 202 -23.04 6.66 -2.42
#